data_6b0db5c98d776d78ba0a12625049e9ce
#
_entry.id   6b0db5c98d776d78ba0a12625049e9ce
#
_cell.length_a   1.000
_cell.length_b   1.000
_cell.length_c   1.000
_cell.angle_alpha   90.00
_cell.angle_beta   90.00
_cell.angle_gamma   90.00
#
_symmetry.space_group_name_H-M   'P 1'
#
loop_
_entity.id
_entity.type
_entity.pdbx_description
1 polymer ?
#
loop_
_entity_poly.entity_id
_entity_poly.type
_entity_poly.pdbx_seq_one_letter_code
_entity_poly.pdbx_strand_id
1 'polypeptide(L)'
;EPNQPIGTDLNTLKEMLLLAYQQNKHEKMCYIGGFPSWAYKYTMHASGIHDDVPTEWEFSRIISAYNAFKDADAISYGALANASFWQHFPTKKKYTQDWISHKELQKRGLLTADGKVNVAGRNFIIFYVGDYDASAWISQRTPSIWDDPNRGKLPLMWCISPVLAERVPHIMHNFRTTATENDYFASADNGAGY
;
A
#
# COMPACT_ATOMS: atom_id res chain seq x y z
N GLU A 1 -21.44 14.10 -10.17
CA GLU A 1 -22.20 15.36 -9.99
C GLU A 1 -23.51 15.06 -9.24
N PRO A 2 -24.03 16.02 -8.40
CA PRO A 2 -25.21 15.77 -7.56
C PRO A 2 -26.50 15.41 -8.32
N ASN A 3 -26.58 15.77 -9.58
CA ASN A 3 -27.76 15.58 -10.42
C ASN A 3 -27.66 14.36 -11.36
N GLN A 4 -26.64 13.55 -11.24
CA GLN A 4 -26.52 12.34 -12.03
C GLN A 4 -27.45 11.25 -11.52
N PRO A 5 -28.02 10.43 -12.39
CA PRO A 5 -28.81 9.27 -11.97
C PRO A 5 -27.96 8.31 -11.11
N ILE A 6 -28.61 7.68 -10.14
CA ILE A 6 -27.97 6.67 -9.28
C ILE A 6 -27.28 5.59 -10.12
N GLY A 7 -26.03 5.28 -9.79
CA GLY A 7 -25.23 4.26 -10.47
C GLY A 7 -24.57 4.68 -11.77
N THR A 8 -24.78 5.90 -12.25
CA THR A 8 -24.19 6.39 -13.50
C THR A 8 -22.67 6.36 -13.45
N ASP A 9 -22.07 6.83 -12.37
CA ASP A 9 -20.60 6.89 -12.23
C ASP A 9 -20.00 5.49 -12.20
N LEU A 10 -20.62 4.55 -11.54
CA LEU A 10 -20.19 3.15 -11.49
C LEU A 10 -20.28 2.49 -12.88
N ASN A 11 -21.32 2.76 -13.64
CA ASN A 11 -21.48 2.21 -14.98
C ASN A 11 -20.41 2.77 -15.92
N THR A 12 -20.20 4.08 -15.90
CA THR A 12 -19.14 4.74 -16.66
C THR A 12 -17.76 4.17 -16.31
N LEU A 13 -17.45 4.02 -15.03
CA LEU A 13 -16.21 3.39 -14.58
C LEU A 13 -16.04 1.98 -15.17
N LYS A 14 -17.06 1.15 -15.09
CA LYS A 14 -17.03 -0.22 -15.65
C LYS A 14 -16.82 -0.24 -17.15
N GLU A 15 -17.44 0.66 -17.89
CA GLU A 15 -17.23 0.80 -19.34
C GLU A 15 -15.79 1.18 -19.67
N MET A 16 -15.22 2.15 -18.96
CA MET A 16 -13.83 2.56 -19.14
C MET A 16 -12.86 1.41 -18.82
N LEU A 17 -13.10 0.70 -17.73
CA LEU A 17 -12.28 -0.47 -17.33
C LEU A 17 -12.38 -1.59 -18.36
N LEU A 18 -13.56 -1.85 -18.91
CA LEU A 18 -13.77 -2.85 -19.96
C LEU A 18 -12.98 -2.49 -21.22
N LEU A 19 -13.03 -1.21 -21.64
CA LEU A 19 -12.26 -0.73 -22.79
C LEU A 19 -10.75 -0.90 -22.57
N ALA A 20 -10.24 -0.51 -21.40
CA ALA A 20 -8.83 -0.69 -21.06
C ALA A 20 -8.41 -2.17 -21.06
N TYR A 21 -9.24 -3.03 -20.51
CA TYR A 21 -9.03 -4.49 -20.50
C TYR A 21 -8.98 -5.07 -21.93
N GLN A 22 -9.89 -4.65 -22.80
CA GLN A 22 -9.90 -5.08 -24.20
C GLN A 22 -8.70 -4.56 -25.00
N GLN A 23 -8.31 -3.30 -24.80
CA GLN A 23 -7.14 -2.70 -25.46
C GLN A 23 -5.84 -3.42 -25.09
N ASN A 24 -5.71 -3.85 -23.86
CA ASN A 24 -4.57 -4.60 -23.38
C ASN A 24 -4.59 -6.09 -23.79
N LYS A 25 -5.59 -6.53 -24.55
CA LYS A 25 -5.78 -7.93 -24.97
C LYS A 25 -5.73 -8.91 -23.80
N HIS A 26 -6.11 -8.47 -22.61
CA HIS A 26 -6.11 -9.25 -21.36
C HIS A 26 -4.71 -9.69 -20.88
N GLU A 27 -3.64 -9.22 -21.52
CA GLU A 27 -2.29 -9.71 -21.26
C GLU A 27 -1.54 -8.91 -20.20
N LYS A 28 -1.92 -7.64 -20.00
CA LYS A 28 -1.24 -6.73 -19.09
C LYS A 28 -2.20 -6.12 -18.08
N MET A 29 -1.73 -5.95 -16.86
CA MET A 29 -2.46 -5.19 -15.85
C MET A 29 -2.49 -3.71 -16.23
N CYS A 30 -3.66 -3.09 -16.05
CA CYS A 30 -3.84 -1.66 -16.20
C CYS A 30 -3.58 -0.96 -14.87
N TYR A 31 -2.71 0.05 -14.88
CA TYR A 31 -2.47 0.89 -13.72
C TYR A 31 -3.43 2.08 -13.70
N ILE A 32 -4.00 2.36 -12.54
CA ILE A 32 -4.90 3.48 -12.29
C ILE A 32 -4.30 4.36 -11.20
N GLY A 33 -4.11 5.64 -11.47
CA GLY A 33 -3.63 6.62 -10.50
C GLY A 33 -4.73 7.07 -9.55
N GLY A 34 -4.67 6.64 -8.30
CA GLY A 34 -5.60 7.06 -7.26
C GLY A 34 -6.98 6.39 -7.30
N PHE A 35 -7.92 6.97 -6.60
CA PHE A 35 -9.32 6.53 -6.51
C PHE A 35 -10.27 7.72 -6.27
N PRO A 36 -11.61 7.53 -6.36
CA PRO A 36 -12.58 8.60 -6.11
C PRO A 36 -12.45 9.24 -4.73
N SER A 37 -12.76 10.52 -4.65
CA SER A 37 -12.59 11.31 -3.42
C SER A 37 -13.37 10.74 -2.23
N TRP A 38 -12.73 10.74 -1.06
CA TRP A 38 -13.33 10.33 0.21
C TRP A 38 -14.57 11.11 0.61
N ALA A 39 -14.70 12.36 0.15
CA ALA A 39 -15.85 13.20 0.46
C ALA A 39 -17.17 12.56 0.08
N TYR A 40 -17.16 11.62 -0.85
CA TYR A 40 -18.37 10.96 -1.36
C TYR A 40 -18.56 9.53 -0.85
N LYS A 41 -17.66 9.05 0.00
CA LYS A 41 -17.56 7.62 0.33
C LYS A 41 -18.81 7.04 1.01
N TYR A 42 -19.41 7.75 1.94
CA TYR A 42 -20.50 7.24 2.78
C TYR A 42 -21.73 8.11 2.79
N THR A 43 -21.86 9.02 1.85
CA THR A 43 -22.94 10.00 1.86
C THR A 43 -23.54 10.23 0.50
N MET A 44 -24.80 10.58 0.50
CA MET A 44 -25.49 11.22 -0.63
C MET A 44 -24.99 12.65 -0.74
N HIS A 45 -23.88 12.84 -1.41
CA HIS A 45 -23.17 14.13 -1.45
C HIS A 45 -24.05 15.27 -1.96
N ALA A 46 -24.00 16.41 -1.28
CA ALA A 46 -24.71 17.65 -1.67
C ALA A 46 -26.20 17.45 -1.95
N SER A 47 -26.84 16.58 -1.20
CA SER A 47 -28.26 16.23 -1.42
C SER A 47 -28.54 15.61 -2.80
N GLY A 48 -27.52 15.04 -3.42
CA GLY A 48 -27.61 14.37 -4.70
C GLY A 48 -28.50 13.13 -4.68
N ILE A 49 -28.73 12.60 -5.84
CA ILE A 49 -29.56 11.41 -6.07
C ILE A 49 -28.73 10.15 -6.36
N HIS A 50 -27.44 10.21 -6.11
CA HIS A 50 -26.52 9.08 -6.29
C HIS A 50 -26.30 8.33 -4.98
N ASP A 51 -25.99 7.05 -5.09
CA ASP A 51 -25.54 6.22 -3.98
C ASP A 51 -24.09 6.54 -3.61
N ASP A 52 -23.60 5.89 -2.54
CA ASP A 52 -22.22 5.98 -2.12
C ASP A 52 -21.25 5.68 -3.27
N VAL A 53 -20.23 6.51 -3.41
CA VAL A 53 -19.20 6.32 -4.44
C VAL A 53 -18.22 5.26 -3.97
N PRO A 54 -17.93 4.23 -4.77
CA PRO A 54 -16.96 3.21 -4.41
C PRO A 54 -15.54 3.79 -4.36
N THR A 55 -14.92 3.73 -3.19
CA THR A 55 -13.57 4.20 -2.93
C THR A 55 -12.73 3.11 -2.28
N GLU A 56 -11.43 3.35 -2.10
CA GLU A 56 -10.52 2.45 -1.39
C GLU A 56 -10.68 0.97 -1.80
N TRP A 57 -10.91 0.09 -0.83
CA TRP A 57 -11.04 -1.36 -1.04
C TRP A 57 -12.20 -1.74 -1.96
N GLU A 58 -13.32 -1.02 -1.91
CA GLU A 58 -14.45 -1.27 -2.81
C GLU A 58 -14.09 -0.93 -4.26
N PHE A 59 -13.37 0.17 -4.46
CA PHE A 59 -12.81 0.51 -5.76
C PHE A 59 -11.79 -0.54 -6.23
N SER A 60 -10.92 -1.01 -5.34
CA SER A 60 -9.96 -2.07 -5.64
C SER A 60 -10.65 -3.37 -6.08
N ARG A 61 -11.75 -3.73 -5.40
CA ARG A 61 -12.56 -4.89 -5.76
C ARG A 61 -13.13 -4.78 -7.18
N ILE A 62 -13.64 -3.60 -7.54
CA ILE A 62 -14.19 -3.35 -8.87
C ILE A 62 -13.12 -3.44 -9.94
N ILE A 63 -12.01 -2.71 -9.78
CA ILE A 63 -10.98 -2.65 -10.82
C ILE A 63 -10.24 -3.97 -11.01
N SER A 64 -10.11 -4.76 -9.96
CA SER A 64 -9.48 -6.09 -10.03
C SER A 64 -10.21 -7.04 -10.98
N ALA A 65 -11.54 -6.90 -11.13
CA ALA A 65 -12.32 -7.69 -12.08
C ALA A 65 -11.96 -7.40 -13.55
N TYR A 66 -11.24 -6.31 -13.82
CA TYR A 66 -10.82 -5.88 -15.15
C TYR A 66 -9.30 -5.94 -15.33
N ASN A 67 -8.61 -6.75 -14.54
CA ASN A 67 -7.15 -6.86 -14.56
C ASN A 67 -6.46 -5.50 -14.38
N ALA A 68 -6.96 -4.70 -13.46
CA ALA A 68 -6.42 -3.39 -13.13
C ALA A 68 -6.03 -3.31 -11.65
N PHE A 69 -5.07 -2.47 -11.35
CA PHE A 69 -4.65 -2.15 -9.99
C PHE A 69 -4.48 -0.64 -9.84
N LYS A 70 -4.54 -0.15 -8.63
CA LYS A 70 -4.42 1.28 -8.34
C LYS A 70 -3.20 1.60 -7.49
N ASP A 71 -2.77 2.84 -7.60
CA ASP A 71 -1.92 3.48 -6.61
C ASP A 71 -2.78 3.90 -5.42
N ALA A 72 -2.33 3.62 -4.22
CA ALA A 72 -3.08 3.95 -3.04
C ALA A 72 -3.03 5.46 -2.79
N ASP A 73 -4.15 6.03 -2.41
CA ASP A 73 -4.32 7.36 -1.82
C ASP A 73 -3.33 8.43 -2.34
N ALA A 74 -3.22 8.57 -3.64
CA ALA A 74 -2.29 9.49 -4.30
C ALA A 74 -2.85 10.93 -4.42
N ILE A 75 -3.90 11.26 -3.69
CA ILE A 75 -4.67 12.49 -3.88
C ILE A 75 -4.14 13.71 -3.16
N SER A 76 -3.20 13.58 -2.23
CA SER A 76 -2.63 14.73 -1.54
C SER A 76 -1.68 15.50 -2.46
N TYR A 77 -1.99 16.77 -2.69
CA TYR A 77 -1.09 17.64 -3.42
C TYR A 77 0.25 17.77 -2.70
N GLY A 78 1.32 17.76 -3.45
CA GLY A 78 2.68 17.71 -2.92
C GLY A 78 3.23 16.30 -2.74
N ALA A 79 2.39 15.30 -2.52
CA ALA A 79 2.83 13.91 -2.35
C ALA A 79 3.53 13.33 -3.59
N LEU A 80 3.13 13.80 -4.77
CA LEU A 80 3.71 13.43 -6.06
C LEU A 80 4.43 14.58 -6.74
N ALA A 81 4.78 15.65 -6.00
CA ALA A 81 5.53 16.77 -6.56
C ALA A 81 6.83 16.27 -7.17
N ASN A 82 7.05 16.60 -8.45
CA ASN A 82 8.20 16.13 -9.22
C ASN A 82 8.34 14.60 -9.31
N ALA A 83 7.25 13.84 -9.23
CA ALA A 83 7.30 12.40 -9.30
C ALA A 83 7.98 11.88 -10.57
N SER A 84 7.77 12.53 -11.72
CA SER A 84 8.45 12.21 -12.99
C SER A 84 9.99 12.35 -12.91
N PHE A 85 10.49 13.22 -12.06
CA PHE A 85 11.92 13.31 -11.78
C PHE A 85 12.37 12.23 -10.80
N TRP A 86 11.68 12.11 -9.67
CA TRP A 86 12.06 11.23 -8.59
C TRP A 86 11.95 9.74 -8.92
N GLN A 87 11.05 9.35 -9.83
CA GLN A 87 10.95 7.96 -10.28
C GLN A 87 12.24 7.47 -10.99
N HIS A 88 13.11 8.36 -11.42
CA HIS A 88 14.42 8.03 -11.99
C HIS A 88 15.55 8.00 -10.95
N PHE A 89 15.23 8.14 -9.66
CA PHE A 89 16.24 8.08 -8.62
C PHE A 89 16.96 6.72 -8.65
N PRO A 90 18.29 6.70 -8.66
CA PRO A 90 19.04 5.46 -8.77
C PRO A 90 18.92 4.66 -7.47
N THR A 91 18.21 3.57 -7.52
CA THR A 91 18.10 2.61 -6.41
C THR A 91 19.04 1.43 -6.61
N LYS A 92 19.34 0.71 -5.54
CA LYS A 92 20.03 -0.57 -5.64
C LYS A 92 19.09 -1.60 -6.29
N LYS A 93 19.65 -2.55 -7.04
CA LYS A 93 18.87 -3.67 -7.61
C LYS A 93 18.25 -4.57 -6.54
N LYS A 94 18.85 -4.61 -5.36
CA LYS A 94 18.40 -5.43 -4.24
C LYS A 94 18.76 -4.75 -2.92
N TYR A 95 17.83 -4.80 -1.98
CA TYR A 95 18.04 -4.48 -0.57
C TYR A 95 17.89 -5.77 0.23
N THR A 96 18.81 -5.99 1.14
CA THR A 96 18.75 -7.14 2.04
C THR A 96 17.92 -6.77 3.28
N GLN A 97 17.24 -7.75 3.80
CA GLN A 97 16.58 -7.69 5.10
C GLN A 97 16.99 -8.94 5.85
N ASP A 98 17.58 -8.74 7.01
CA ASP A 98 18.04 -9.86 7.83
C ASP A 98 16.83 -10.46 8.54
N TRP A 99 16.64 -11.75 8.33
CA TRP A 99 15.62 -12.54 8.99
C TRP A 99 16.25 -13.51 9.96
N ILE A 100 15.65 -13.66 11.13
CA ILE A 100 16.04 -14.72 12.04
C ILE A 100 15.77 -16.05 11.35
N SER A 101 16.82 -16.88 11.23
CA SER A 101 16.67 -18.17 10.55
C SER A 101 15.75 -19.12 11.29
N HIS A 102 15.09 -20.02 10.57
CA HIS A 102 14.27 -21.08 11.19
C HIS A 102 15.05 -21.88 12.22
N LYS A 103 16.32 -22.17 11.95
CA LYS A 103 17.20 -22.88 12.88
C LYS A 103 17.41 -22.11 14.19
N GLU A 104 17.59 -20.81 14.12
CA GLU A 104 17.72 -19.96 15.30
C GLU A 104 16.39 -19.83 16.05
N LEU A 105 15.27 -19.72 15.34
CA LEU A 105 13.93 -19.73 15.95
C LEU A 105 13.65 -21.05 16.67
N GLN A 106 14.04 -22.18 16.09
CA GLN A 106 13.94 -23.49 16.74
C GLN A 106 14.83 -23.57 17.99
N LYS A 107 16.07 -23.10 17.91
CA LYS A 107 16.99 -23.03 19.05
C LYS A 107 16.44 -22.19 20.20
N ARG A 108 15.73 -21.11 19.89
CA ARG A 108 15.02 -20.28 20.89
C ARG A 108 13.72 -20.92 21.36
N GLY A 109 13.35 -22.07 20.84
CA GLY A 109 12.08 -22.74 21.15
C GLY A 109 10.83 -22.00 20.64
N LEU A 110 10.98 -21.09 19.68
CA LEU A 110 9.88 -20.35 19.05
C LEU A 110 9.23 -21.14 17.93
N LEU A 111 9.99 -22.09 17.33
CA LEU A 111 9.45 -23.06 16.40
C LEU A 111 9.64 -24.47 16.95
N THR A 112 8.70 -25.34 16.65
CA THR A 112 8.80 -26.78 16.84
C THR A 112 9.74 -27.42 15.83
N ALA A 113 10.11 -28.67 16.02
CA ALA A 113 10.97 -29.39 15.07
C ALA A 113 10.34 -29.53 13.67
N ASP A 114 9.01 -29.57 13.59
CA ASP A 114 8.25 -29.59 12.33
C ASP A 114 7.98 -28.17 11.75
N GLY A 115 8.60 -27.14 12.31
CA GLY A 115 8.56 -25.77 11.79
C GLY A 115 7.32 -24.95 12.13
N LYS A 116 6.47 -25.45 13.02
CA LYS A 116 5.29 -24.71 13.48
C LYS A 116 5.64 -23.76 14.63
N VAL A 117 4.90 -22.68 14.75
CA VAL A 117 5.05 -21.74 15.86
C VAL A 117 4.69 -22.42 17.17
N ASN A 118 5.61 -22.39 18.13
CA ASN A 118 5.38 -22.95 19.45
C ASN A 118 4.66 -21.94 20.33
N VAL A 119 3.35 -22.06 20.43
CA VAL A 119 2.46 -21.15 21.19
C VAL A 119 2.27 -21.54 22.65
N ALA A 120 2.80 -22.70 23.07
CA ALA A 120 2.57 -23.23 24.42
C ALA A 120 3.13 -22.28 25.50
N GLY A 121 2.24 -21.74 26.33
CA GLY A 121 2.60 -20.84 27.42
C GLY A 121 3.22 -19.50 27.01
N ARG A 122 2.98 -19.05 25.79
CA ARG A 122 3.55 -17.81 25.24
C ARG A 122 2.47 -16.87 24.70
N ASN A 123 2.76 -15.58 24.85
CA ASN A 123 2.04 -14.51 24.18
C ASN A 123 2.93 -13.97 23.06
N PHE A 124 2.38 -13.82 21.86
CA PHE A 124 3.07 -13.20 20.73
C PHE A 124 2.48 -11.81 20.52
N ILE A 125 3.34 -10.80 20.51
CA ILE A 125 2.95 -9.41 20.27
C ILE A 125 3.65 -8.98 18.98
N ILE A 126 2.87 -8.47 18.03
CA ILE A 126 3.36 -7.92 16.78
C ILE A 126 3.04 -6.43 16.77
N PHE A 127 4.06 -5.60 16.62
CA PHE A 127 3.88 -4.18 16.38
C PHE A 127 3.82 -3.93 14.87
N TYR A 128 2.61 -3.79 14.39
CA TYR A 128 2.31 -3.50 13.00
C TYR A 128 2.19 -1.98 12.81
N VAL A 129 3.01 -1.42 11.93
CA VAL A 129 2.98 -0.02 11.55
C VAL A 129 2.43 0.03 10.13
N GLY A 130 1.16 0.29 10.03
CA GLY A 130 0.42 0.30 8.78
C GLY A 130 -0.08 1.69 8.39
N ASP A 131 -0.93 1.72 7.36
CA ASP A 131 -1.55 2.93 6.83
C ASP A 131 -0.55 3.92 6.20
N TYR A 132 0.63 3.43 5.81
CA TYR A 132 1.68 4.18 5.12
C TYR A 132 1.87 3.69 3.68
N ASP A 133 0.85 3.16 3.13
CA ASP A 133 0.79 2.60 1.80
C ASP A 133 0.62 3.66 0.71
N ALA A 134 0.29 4.89 1.09
CA ALA A 134 0.10 6.01 0.19
C ALA A 134 1.35 6.87 0.04
N SER A 135 1.59 7.38 -1.17
CA SER A 135 2.70 8.29 -1.46
C SER A 135 2.66 9.57 -0.60
N ALA A 136 1.46 10.05 -0.25
CA ALA A 136 1.27 11.19 0.65
C ALA A 136 1.80 10.91 2.05
N TRP A 137 1.40 9.81 2.63
CA TRP A 137 1.82 9.43 3.98
C TRP A 137 3.31 9.15 4.06
N ILE A 138 3.85 8.38 3.13
CA ILE A 138 5.25 8.00 3.15
C ILE A 138 6.19 9.18 2.93
N SER A 139 5.75 10.23 2.21
CA SER A 139 6.57 11.41 1.96
C SER A 139 6.39 12.52 2.99
N GLN A 140 5.22 12.64 3.63
CA GLN A 140 4.92 13.76 4.52
C GLN A 140 4.90 13.40 6.00
N ARG A 141 4.39 12.24 6.37
CA ARG A 141 4.19 11.83 7.77
C ARG A 141 5.20 10.82 8.25
N THR A 142 5.48 9.82 7.44
CA THR A 142 6.41 8.75 7.84
C THR A 142 7.81 9.25 8.18
N PRO A 143 8.40 10.27 7.52
CA PRO A 143 9.72 10.77 7.91
C PRO A 143 9.81 11.20 9.37
N SER A 144 8.81 11.89 9.91
CA SER A 144 8.81 12.30 11.31
C SER A 144 8.74 11.15 12.30
N ILE A 145 8.13 10.05 11.90
CA ILE A 145 8.06 8.80 12.68
C ILE A 145 9.34 8.00 12.51
N TRP A 146 9.88 7.99 11.29
CA TRP A 146 11.13 7.30 10.97
C TRP A 146 12.33 7.87 11.71
N ASP A 147 12.36 9.19 11.89
CA ASP A 147 13.43 9.91 12.57
C ASP A 147 13.25 9.97 14.10
N ASP A 148 12.23 9.27 14.66
CA ASP A 148 12.04 9.20 16.11
C ASP A 148 13.25 8.53 16.77
N PRO A 149 13.84 9.16 17.83
CA PRO A 149 15.03 8.63 18.51
C PRO A 149 14.81 7.30 19.24
N ASN A 150 13.57 6.88 19.38
CA ASN A 150 13.23 5.57 19.94
C ASN A 150 13.07 4.48 18.88
N ARG A 151 13.06 4.82 17.60
CA ARG A 151 13.05 3.82 16.53
C ARG A 151 14.27 2.89 16.67
N GLY A 152 14.06 1.63 16.40
CA GLY A 152 15.10 0.61 16.57
C GLY A 152 15.20 0.01 17.97
N LYS A 153 14.53 0.56 19.00
CA LYS A 153 14.50 -0.04 20.34
C LYS A 153 13.56 -1.23 20.45
N LEU A 154 12.57 -1.31 19.60
CA LEU A 154 11.60 -2.40 19.53
C LEU A 154 11.46 -2.88 18.08
N PRO A 155 11.21 -4.16 17.85
CA PRO A 155 10.90 -4.67 16.51
C PRO A 155 9.59 -4.06 16.00
N LEU A 156 9.66 -3.45 14.81
CA LEU A 156 8.49 -2.87 14.13
C LEU A 156 8.37 -3.49 12.74
N MET A 157 7.15 -3.83 12.36
CA MET A 157 6.83 -4.28 11.01
C MET A 157 6.21 -3.14 10.23
N TRP A 158 6.98 -2.56 9.30
CA TRP A 158 6.58 -1.46 8.43
C TRP A 158 5.88 -2.01 7.20
N CYS A 159 4.59 -1.77 7.11
CA CYS A 159 3.78 -2.25 6.00
C CYS A 159 3.61 -1.16 4.95
N ILE A 160 4.36 -1.31 3.87
CA ILE A 160 4.46 -0.31 2.80
C ILE A 160 4.04 -0.94 1.48
N SER A 161 3.19 -0.26 0.71
CA SER A 161 2.81 -0.75 -0.61
C SER A 161 4.03 -0.86 -1.53
N PRO A 162 4.28 -2.01 -2.15
CA PRO A 162 5.40 -2.22 -3.06
C PRO A 162 5.43 -1.27 -4.25
N VAL A 163 4.30 -0.77 -4.71
CA VAL A 163 4.22 0.18 -5.83
C VAL A 163 4.93 1.49 -5.54
N LEU A 164 5.07 1.86 -4.27
CA LEU A 164 5.80 3.06 -3.86
C LEU A 164 7.30 2.98 -4.16
N ALA A 165 7.85 1.79 -4.37
CA ALA A 165 9.23 1.63 -4.84
C ALA A 165 9.44 2.21 -6.25
N GLU A 166 8.39 2.29 -7.06
CA GLU A 166 8.42 2.94 -8.37
C GLU A 166 8.02 4.42 -8.31
N ARG A 167 7.12 4.79 -7.40
CA ARG A 167 6.57 6.15 -7.29
C ARG A 167 7.46 7.10 -6.51
N VAL A 168 8.01 6.63 -5.42
CA VAL A 168 8.86 7.40 -4.51
C VAL A 168 10.14 6.64 -4.17
N PRO A 169 10.92 6.21 -5.18
CA PRO A 169 12.05 5.32 -5.00
C PRO A 169 13.13 5.90 -4.07
N HIS A 170 13.30 7.21 -4.05
CA HIS A 170 14.24 7.92 -3.17
C HIS A 170 13.86 7.75 -1.69
N ILE A 171 12.57 7.76 -1.35
CA ILE A 171 12.10 7.53 0.02
C ILE A 171 12.29 6.07 0.41
N MET A 172 11.91 5.16 -0.46
CA MET A 172 12.12 3.73 -0.24
C MET A 172 13.61 3.39 -0.10
N HIS A 173 14.47 4.03 -0.89
CA HIS A 173 15.91 3.89 -0.76
C HIS A 173 16.39 4.37 0.63
N ASN A 174 15.94 5.54 1.08
CA ASN A 174 16.28 6.07 2.39
C ASN A 174 15.87 5.09 3.51
N PHE A 175 14.64 4.64 3.52
CA PHE A 175 14.17 3.69 4.54
C PHE A 175 14.99 2.40 4.55
N ARG A 176 15.24 1.84 3.37
CA ARG A 176 16.01 0.57 3.26
C ARG A 176 17.50 0.72 3.59
N THR A 177 18.06 1.90 3.49
CA THR A 177 19.49 2.14 3.80
C THR A 177 19.73 2.65 5.22
N THR A 178 18.71 3.19 5.87
CA THR A 178 18.77 3.68 7.25
C THR A 178 18.01 2.79 8.25
N ALA A 179 17.50 1.64 7.78
CA ALA A 179 16.84 0.67 8.63
C ALA A 179 17.79 0.12 9.70
N THR A 180 17.26 -0.09 10.88
CA THR A 180 17.92 -0.80 11.98
C THR A 180 17.65 -2.31 11.90
N GLU A 181 18.26 -3.10 12.74
CA GLU A 181 17.99 -4.54 12.88
C GLU A 181 16.58 -4.86 13.35
N ASN A 182 15.89 -3.87 13.92
CA ASN A 182 14.52 -3.97 14.41
C ASN A 182 13.46 -3.40 13.44
N ASP A 183 13.86 -2.96 12.26
CA ASP A 183 12.94 -2.49 11.23
C ASP A 183 12.71 -3.59 10.19
N TYR A 184 11.51 -4.16 10.17
CA TYR A 184 11.09 -5.20 9.23
C TYR A 184 10.10 -4.63 8.24
N PHE A 185 10.32 -4.88 6.96
CA PHE A 185 9.44 -4.41 5.89
C PHE A 185 8.55 -5.55 5.39
N ALA A 186 7.27 -5.28 5.36
CA ALA A 186 6.27 -6.16 4.76
C ALA A 186 5.49 -5.40 3.68
N SER A 187 4.83 -6.12 2.79
CA SER A 187 3.87 -5.49 1.89
C SER A 187 2.65 -5.00 2.66
N ALA A 188 2.04 -3.92 2.19
CA ALA A 188 0.75 -3.46 2.70
C ALA A 188 -0.35 -4.51 2.48
N ASP A 189 -1.49 -4.31 3.11
CA ASP A 189 -2.62 -5.26 3.15
C ASP A 189 -3.04 -5.79 1.78
N ASN A 190 -2.92 -4.98 0.75
CA ASN A 190 -3.27 -5.33 -0.62
C ASN A 190 -2.07 -5.77 -1.48
N GLY A 191 -0.90 -5.95 -0.90
CA GLY A 191 0.29 -6.37 -1.62
C GLY A 191 0.86 -5.30 -2.54
N ALA A 192 0.24 -5.05 -3.68
CA ALA A 192 0.75 -4.11 -4.70
C ALA A 192 0.17 -2.70 -4.57
N GLY A 193 -1.02 -2.57 -4.08
CA GLY A 193 -1.71 -1.29 -3.88
C GLY A 193 -2.88 -1.46 -2.94
N TYR A 194 -3.45 -0.36 -2.53
CA TYR A 194 -4.55 -0.31 -1.56
C TYR A 194 -5.90 -0.56 -2.20
#